data_f9543fadfdc8ecefc32d684aa9a5c75d
#
_entry.id   f9543fadfdc8ecefc32d684aa9a5c75d
#
_cell.length_a   1.000
_cell.length_b   1.000
_cell.length_c   1.000
_cell.angle_alpha   90.00
_cell.angle_beta   90.00
_cell.angle_gamma   90.00
#
_symmetry.space_group_name_H-M   'P 1'
#
loop_
_entity.id
_entity.type
_entity.pdbx_description
1 polymer ?
#
loop_
_entity_poly.entity_id
_entity_poly.type
_entity_poly.pdbx_seq_one_letter_code
_entity_poly.pdbx_strand_id
1 'polypeptide(L)'
;IRDVGRVMNLPLREVDKIAKMVPSGPGVTLKKTLDGSKEFKDLYESNATVRTLIDHCLDLEGLSRNSGTHAAGVVICSKPVDEYVPIQLTADDFIQTQYEKDQVEQLGLLKMDLLGLRNLTVIHDAVEMIRANRGVTIDIDRIPSVDEKTCEMLCAGDTTGVFQSESSGFTNLLMKLHPDRFEDLIPMVALYRPGPLGSGMAEDFIKRKHGEIPIEYPHPSLAPILKETYGVILYQEQVMQICRELAGFSFGQADNVRRAMSKKKHKVMEAEREHFVHGCTEPGKECAGCVKNGIPEAVANEIYDDMVSFASYAFNKSHAACYAYVAFQTAYLKCHYPREFMAALLTSVLDSTAKVIEYSSECQRLGIKVLPPDINVSRGGFTVDGQSIRFGLNAVKSVGRDLIEAVIKERESRPFRSLYDFCKRMRSNML
;
A
#
# COMPACT_ATOMS: atom_id res chain seq x y z
N ILE A 1 -12.23 -24.95 5.95
CA ILE A 1 -11.83 -26.07 6.83
C ILE A 1 -12.36 -25.86 8.25
N ARG A 2 -12.08 -24.73 8.93
CA ARG A 2 -12.47 -24.53 10.33
C ARG A 2 -13.99 -24.56 10.54
N ASP A 3 -14.77 -23.96 9.65
CA ASP A 3 -16.23 -23.94 9.78
C ASP A 3 -16.84 -25.32 9.51
N VAL A 4 -16.37 -26.00 8.48
CA VAL A 4 -16.83 -27.36 8.15
C VAL A 4 -16.46 -28.31 9.32
N GLY A 5 -15.24 -28.25 9.83
CA GLY A 5 -14.82 -29.02 10.98
C GLY A 5 -15.68 -28.79 12.25
N ARG A 6 -16.08 -27.53 12.49
CA ARG A 6 -16.99 -27.17 13.57
C ARG A 6 -18.38 -27.79 13.38
N VAL A 7 -18.93 -27.72 12.18
CA VAL A 7 -20.25 -28.31 11.85
C VAL A 7 -20.20 -29.84 11.94
N MET A 8 -19.06 -30.44 11.58
CA MET A 8 -18.83 -31.89 11.74
C MET A 8 -18.52 -32.29 13.20
N ASN A 9 -18.54 -31.35 14.14
CA ASN A 9 -18.21 -31.57 15.58
C ASN A 9 -16.81 -32.16 15.80
N LEU A 10 -15.86 -31.81 14.93
CA LEU A 10 -14.47 -32.25 15.09
C LEU A 10 -13.72 -31.41 16.14
N PRO A 11 -12.72 -31.99 16.85
CA PRO A 11 -11.93 -31.26 17.83
C PRO A 11 -11.23 -30.06 17.18
N LEU A 12 -11.45 -28.85 17.70
CA LEU A 12 -10.93 -27.60 17.14
C LEU A 12 -9.40 -27.62 16.96
N ARG A 13 -8.65 -28.27 17.87
CA ARG A 13 -7.19 -28.38 17.78
C ARG A 13 -6.73 -29.22 16.60
N GLU A 14 -7.46 -30.27 16.25
CA GLU A 14 -7.14 -31.13 15.08
C GLU A 14 -7.46 -30.40 13.78
N VAL A 15 -8.64 -29.79 13.72
CA VAL A 15 -9.07 -28.99 12.58
C VAL A 15 -8.09 -27.82 12.33
N ASP A 16 -7.59 -27.17 13.39
CA ASP A 16 -6.63 -26.07 13.27
C ASP A 16 -5.25 -26.54 12.74
N LYS A 17 -4.80 -27.75 13.13
CA LYS A 17 -3.59 -28.35 12.56
C LYS A 17 -3.75 -28.58 11.06
N ILE A 18 -4.87 -29.16 10.63
CA ILE A 18 -5.16 -29.41 9.22
C ILE A 18 -5.23 -28.08 8.44
N ALA A 19 -5.91 -27.08 8.99
CA ALA A 19 -6.04 -25.78 8.36
C ALA A 19 -4.69 -25.04 8.20
N LYS A 20 -3.73 -25.27 9.10
CA LYS A 20 -2.38 -24.67 9.03
C LYS A 20 -1.46 -25.36 8.00
N MET A 21 -1.81 -26.56 7.54
CA MET A 21 -1.08 -27.23 6.46
C MET A 21 -1.37 -26.61 5.08
N VAL A 22 -2.46 -25.85 4.96
CA VAL A 22 -2.79 -25.11 3.74
C VAL A 22 -2.06 -23.76 3.77
N PRO A 23 -1.18 -23.48 2.79
CA PRO A 23 -0.47 -22.22 2.71
C PRO A 23 -1.45 -21.02 2.67
N SER A 24 -1.00 -19.87 3.17
CA SER A 24 -1.76 -18.62 3.07
C SER A 24 -1.25 -17.80 1.90
N GLY A 25 -2.14 -17.32 1.03
CA GLY A 25 -1.75 -16.45 -0.08
C GLY A 25 -2.77 -16.39 -1.22
N PRO A 26 -2.64 -15.41 -2.12
CA PRO A 26 -3.49 -15.30 -3.29
C PRO A 26 -3.36 -16.50 -4.22
N GLY A 27 -4.50 -17.03 -4.71
CA GLY A 27 -4.53 -18.14 -5.67
C GLY A 27 -4.21 -19.52 -5.10
N VAL A 28 -4.06 -19.65 -3.78
CA VAL A 28 -3.99 -20.94 -3.09
C VAL A 28 -5.39 -21.54 -3.06
N THR A 29 -5.49 -22.82 -3.44
CA THR A 29 -6.72 -23.62 -3.35
C THR A 29 -6.43 -24.95 -2.68
N LEU A 30 -7.45 -25.58 -2.12
CA LEU A 30 -7.32 -26.90 -1.51
C LEU A 30 -6.83 -27.92 -2.52
N LYS A 31 -7.32 -27.86 -3.75
CA LYS A 31 -6.88 -28.74 -4.84
C LYS A 31 -5.39 -28.59 -5.11
N LYS A 32 -4.89 -27.36 -5.28
CA LYS A 32 -3.46 -27.11 -5.47
C LYS A 32 -2.62 -27.59 -4.28
N THR A 33 -3.15 -27.46 -3.06
CA THR A 33 -2.48 -27.93 -1.85
C THR A 33 -2.41 -29.45 -1.81
N LEU A 34 -3.47 -30.16 -2.19
CA LEU A 34 -3.48 -31.63 -2.33
C LEU A 34 -2.46 -32.10 -3.37
N ASP A 35 -2.36 -31.41 -4.49
CA ASP A 35 -1.44 -31.77 -5.58
C ASP A 35 0.03 -31.46 -5.22
N GLY A 36 0.26 -30.39 -4.43
CA GLY A 36 1.60 -29.86 -4.14
C GLY A 36 2.22 -30.26 -2.81
N SER A 37 1.43 -30.69 -1.83
CA SER A 37 1.90 -31.06 -0.49
C SER A 37 1.73 -32.56 -0.22
N LYS A 38 2.85 -33.29 -0.19
CA LYS A 38 2.84 -34.72 0.10
C LYS A 38 2.22 -35.00 1.48
N GLU A 39 2.60 -34.23 2.49
CA GLU A 39 2.13 -34.44 3.87
C GLU A 39 0.59 -34.24 3.97
N PHE A 40 0.05 -33.22 3.30
CA PHE A 40 -1.39 -32.96 3.28
C PHE A 40 -2.14 -34.05 2.50
N LYS A 41 -1.57 -34.53 1.41
CA LYS A 41 -2.12 -35.62 0.59
C LYS A 41 -2.12 -36.92 1.36
N ASP A 42 -1.01 -37.29 1.99
CA ASP A 42 -0.89 -38.51 2.80
C ASP A 42 -1.92 -38.52 3.95
N LEU A 43 -2.12 -37.36 4.59
CA LEU A 43 -3.13 -37.23 5.64
C LEU A 43 -4.57 -37.39 5.08
N TYR A 44 -4.86 -36.80 3.93
CA TYR A 44 -6.13 -36.95 3.22
C TYR A 44 -6.41 -38.41 2.81
N GLU A 45 -5.40 -39.13 2.33
CA GLU A 45 -5.53 -40.51 1.88
C GLU A 45 -5.63 -41.51 3.03
N SER A 46 -4.91 -41.28 4.12
CA SER A 46 -4.82 -42.21 5.26
C SER A 46 -5.92 -42.06 6.30
N ASN A 47 -6.60 -40.88 6.37
CA ASN A 47 -7.58 -40.63 7.41
C ASN A 47 -8.99 -40.33 6.81
N ALA A 48 -9.93 -41.23 6.99
CA ALA A 48 -11.27 -41.15 6.44
C ALA A 48 -12.05 -39.87 6.92
N THR A 49 -11.85 -39.49 8.17
CA THR A 49 -12.49 -38.28 8.72
C THR A 49 -11.94 -37.01 8.08
N VAL A 50 -10.62 -36.96 7.90
CA VAL A 50 -9.95 -35.85 7.21
C VAL A 50 -10.36 -35.78 5.75
N ARG A 51 -10.47 -36.93 5.07
CA ARG A 51 -10.97 -37.01 3.69
C ARG A 51 -12.34 -36.39 3.60
N THR A 52 -13.32 -36.85 4.41
CA THR A 52 -14.68 -36.30 4.42
C THR A 52 -14.70 -34.79 4.70
N LEU A 53 -13.87 -34.32 5.64
CA LEU A 53 -13.73 -32.88 5.94
C LEU A 53 -13.25 -32.11 4.71
N ILE A 54 -12.22 -32.59 4.04
CA ILE A 54 -11.63 -31.89 2.87
C ILE A 54 -12.55 -31.97 1.65
N ASP A 55 -13.23 -33.08 1.41
CA ASP A 55 -14.20 -33.23 0.32
C ASP A 55 -15.32 -32.18 0.46
N HIS A 56 -15.91 -32.04 1.65
CA HIS A 56 -16.90 -30.98 1.90
C HIS A 56 -16.30 -29.56 1.74
N CYS A 57 -15.03 -29.38 2.12
CA CYS A 57 -14.37 -28.10 1.92
C CYS A 57 -14.13 -27.79 0.43
N LEU A 58 -13.83 -28.79 -0.39
CA LEU A 58 -13.67 -28.64 -1.86
C LEU A 58 -14.99 -28.21 -2.51
N ASP A 59 -16.12 -28.79 -2.07
CA ASP A 59 -17.46 -28.42 -2.57
C ASP A 59 -17.84 -26.99 -2.19
N LEU A 60 -17.37 -26.48 -1.07
CA LEU A 60 -17.69 -25.15 -0.54
C LEU A 60 -16.62 -24.08 -0.89
N GLU A 61 -15.46 -24.49 -1.40
CA GLU A 61 -14.38 -23.57 -1.74
C GLU A 61 -14.81 -22.62 -2.85
N GLY A 62 -14.63 -21.31 -2.63
CA GLY A 62 -15.01 -20.28 -3.58
C GLY A 62 -16.42 -19.71 -3.38
N LEU A 63 -17.24 -20.29 -2.51
CA LEU A 63 -18.54 -19.70 -2.15
C LEU A 63 -18.34 -18.50 -1.22
N SER A 64 -19.20 -17.49 -1.40
CA SER A 64 -19.22 -16.31 -0.52
C SER A 64 -19.60 -16.71 0.90
N ARG A 65 -18.77 -16.32 1.87
CA ARG A 65 -18.93 -16.68 3.28
C ARG A 65 -19.43 -15.52 4.15
N ASN A 66 -18.85 -14.35 3.94
CA ASN A 66 -19.12 -13.15 4.74
C ASN A 66 -19.38 -11.96 3.81
N SER A 67 -20.26 -11.06 4.25
CA SER A 67 -20.32 -9.71 3.71
C SER A 67 -19.35 -8.82 4.48
N GLY A 68 -18.62 -7.97 3.78
CA GLY A 68 -17.75 -6.96 4.39
C GLY A 68 -18.12 -5.59 3.88
N THR A 69 -18.01 -4.58 4.74
CA THR A 69 -18.20 -3.18 4.35
C THR A 69 -16.87 -2.61 3.88
N HIS A 70 -16.88 -1.90 2.75
CA HIS A 70 -15.70 -1.17 2.32
C HIS A 70 -15.39 -0.03 3.29
N ALA A 71 -14.14 0.12 3.70
CA ALA A 71 -13.73 1.06 4.75
C ALA A 71 -14.07 2.54 4.45
N ALA A 72 -14.08 2.93 3.16
CA ALA A 72 -14.24 4.32 2.75
C ALA A 72 -14.94 4.48 1.37
N GLY A 73 -15.50 3.41 0.81
CA GLY A 73 -16.21 3.46 -0.45
C GLY A 73 -17.66 3.93 -0.26
N VAL A 74 -18.05 5.00 -0.95
CA VAL A 74 -19.40 5.57 -0.92
C VAL A 74 -20.00 5.48 -2.31
N VAL A 75 -21.20 4.90 -2.43
CA VAL A 75 -21.95 4.86 -3.68
C VAL A 75 -22.74 6.15 -3.82
N ILE A 76 -22.58 6.83 -4.95
CA ILE A 76 -23.27 8.07 -5.29
C ILE A 76 -24.21 7.83 -6.46
N CYS A 77 -25.46 8.27 -6.31
CA CYS A 77 -26.50 8.15 -7.30
C CYS A 77 -27.44 9.39 -7.26
N SER A 78 -28.22 9.56 -8.33
CA SER A 78 -29.14 10.73 -8.47
C SER A 78 -30.43 10.59 -7.68
N LYS A 79 -30.81 9.36 -7.30
CA LYS A 79 -31.98 9.05 -6.48
C LYS A 79 -31.55 8.22 -5.27
N PRO A 80 -32.42 7.95 -4.29
CA PRO A 80 -32.13 7.03 -3.19
C PRO A 80 -31.56 5.72 -3.68
N VAL A 81 -30.54 5.20 -3.01
CA VAL A 81 -29.77 4.03 -3.46
C VAL A 81 -30.59 2.75 -3.54
N ASP A 82 -31.62 2.64 -2.71
CA ASP A 82 -32.59 1.54 -2.68
C ASP A 82 -33.52 1.45 -3.90
N GLU A 83 -33.60 2.53 -4.69
CA GLU A 83 -34.25 2.47 -6.01
C GLU A 83 -33.41 1.76 -7.09
N TYR A 84 -32.11 1.58 -6.84
CA TYR A 84 -31.18 0.96 -7.80
C TYR A 84 -30.69 -0.42 -7.36
N VAL A 85 -30.42 -0.60 -6.07
CA VAL A 85 -29.82 -1.82 -5.52
C VAL A 85 -30.42 -2.15 -4.15
N PRO A 86 -30.56 -3.43 -3.79
CA PRO A 86 -30.96 -3.80 -2.46
C PRO A 86 -29.91 -3.36 -1.44
N ILE A 87 -30.37 -2.91 -0.28
CA ILE A 87 -29.56 -2.43 0.82
C ILE A 87 -29.76 -3.31 2.07
N GLN A 88 -28.81 -3.24 2.98
CA GLN A 88 -28.89 -3.87 4.30
C GLN A 88 -28.21 -3.01 5.38
N LEU A 89 -28.57 -3.22 6.61
CA LEU A 89 -27.85 -2.69 7.77
C LEU A 89 -26.70 -3.62 8.15
N THR A 90 -25.57 -3.04 8.50
CA THR A 90 -24.45 -3.75 9.10
C THR A 90 -24.66 -3.91 10.60
N ALA A 91 -23.81 -4.70 11.28
CA ALA A 91 -23.82 -4.83 12.73
C ALA A 91 -23.58 -3.50 13.48
N ASP A 92 -22.95 -2.55 12.81
CA ASP A 92 -22.64 -1.20 13.35
C ASP A 92 -23.64 -0.14 12.85
N ASP A 93 -24.85 -0.54 12.43
CA ASP A 93 -25.95 0.30 11.95
C ASP A 93 -25.62 1.17 10.72
N PHE A 94 -24.62 0.79 9.90
CA PHE A 94 -24.35 1.43 8.62
C PHE A 94 -25.17 0.79 7.50
N ILE A 95 -25.69 1.64 6.59
CA ILE A 95 -26.36 1.17 5.38
C ILE A 95 -25.30 0.80 4.34
N GLN A 96 -25.38 -0.41 3.80
CA GLN A 96 -24.53 -0.88 2.71
C GLN A 96 -25.33 -1.51 1.58
N THR A 97 -24.82 -1.47 0.35
CA THR A 97 -25.39 -2.21 -0.78
C THR A 97 -25.19 -3.72 -0.58
N GLN A 98 -26.18 -4.53 -0.97
CA GLN A 98 -26.00 -5.99 -0.97
C GLN A 98 -25.21 -6.47 -2.20
N TYR A 99 -25.13 -5.65 -3.25
CA TYR A 99 -24.33 -5.92 -4.43
C TYR A 99 -22.87 -5.55 -4.19
N GLU A 100 -21.98 -6.37 -4.74
CA GLU A 100 -20.55 -6.13 -4.70
C GLU A 100 -20.12 -5.01 -5.68
N LYS A 101 -18.87 -4.57 -5.55
CA LYS A 101 -18.29 -3.47 -6.34
C LYS A 101 -18.54 -3.59 -7.83
N ASP A 102 -18.28 -4.76 -8.44
CA ASP A 102 -18.34 -4.94 -9.88
C ASP A 102 -19.79 -4.88 -10.39
N GLN A 103 -20.74 -5.38 -9.60
CA GLN A 103 -22.17 -5.29 -9.92
C GLN A 103 -22.68 -3.84 -9.81
N VAL A 104 -22.26 -3.10 -8.80
CA VAL A 104 -22.58 -1.67 -8.63
C VAL A 104 -22.05 -0.85 -9.80
N GLU A 105 -20.82 -1.13 -10.26
CA GLU A 105 -20.20 -0.48 -11.43
C GLU A 105 -20.94 -0.84 -12.74
N GLN A 106 -21.34 -2.10 -12.91
CA GLN A 106 -22.11 -2.56 -14.08
C GLN A 106 -23.50 -1.89 -14.20
N LEU A 107 -24.10 -1.54 -13.08
CA LEU A 107 -25.35 -0.77 -13.03
C LEU A 107 -25.15 0.72 -13.33
N GLY A 108 -23.92 1.15 -13.56
CA GLY A 108 -23.59 2.55 -13.87
C GLY A 108 -23.57 3.48 -12.64
N LEU A 109 -23.57 2.93 -11.43
CA LEU A 109 -23.45 3.72 -10.21
C LEU A 109 -22.01 4.11 -9.94
N LEU A 110 -21.82 5.33 -9.46
CA LEU A 110 -20.49 5.84 -9.12
C LEU A 110 -20.10 5.42 -7.69
N LYS A 111 -19.01 4.68 -7.56
CA LYS A 111 -18.37 4.42 -6.27
C LYS A 111 -17.18 5.34 -6.10
N MET A 112 -17.21 6.20 -5.08
CA MET A 112 -16.07 7.02 -4.67
C MET A 112 -15.40 6.43 -3.44
N ASP A 113 -14.08 6.29 -3.50
CA ASP A 113 -13.26 5.83 -2.39
C ASP A 113 -12.63 7.05 -1.70
N LEU A 114 -13.10 7.36 -0.48
CA LEU A 114 -12.67 8.51 0.31
C LEU A 114 -11.58 8.08 1.30
N LEU A 115 -10.49 7.52 0.78
CA LEU A 115 -9.39 7.04 1.60
C LEU A 115 -8.45 8.18 1.98
N GLY A 116 -8.26 8.38 3.29
CA GLY A 116 -7.25 9.29 3.84
C GLY A 116 -5.93 8.56 4.10
N LEU A 117 -4.85 9.34 4.20
CA LEU A 117 -3.53 8.86 4.63
C LEU A 117 -3.16 9.47 5.96
N ARG A 118 -3.06 8.65 7.01
CA ARG A 118 -2.61 9.08 8.35
C ARG A 118 -1.25 9.77 8.31
N ASN A 119 -0.36 9.35 7.41
CA ASN A 119 0.97 9.93 7.27
C ASN A 119 0.96 11.40 6.85
N LEU A 120 -0.09 11.89 6.17
CA LEU A 120 -0.24 13.32 5.89
C LEU A 120 -0.45 14.14 7.16
N THR A 121 -1.21 13.59 8.13
CA THR A 121 -1.34 14.20 9.47
C THR A 121 -0.01 14.18 10.22
N VAL A 122 0.74 13.06 10.14
CA VAL A 122 2.08 12.97 10.75
C VAL A 122 3.02 14.03 10.18
N ILE A 123 3.03 14.22 8.86
CA ILE A 123 3.84 15.25 8.19
C ILE A 123 3.42 16.64 8.67
N HIS A 124 2.10 16.93 8.66
CA HIS A 124 1.56 18.21 9.11
C HIS A 124 1.97 18.52 10.56
N ASP A 125 1.72 17.58 11.46
CA ASP A 125 2.01 17.74 12.89
C ASP A 125 3.52 17.88 13.15
N ALA A 126 4.36 17.17 12.43
CA ALA A 126 5.81 17.30 12.50
C ALA A 126 6.27 18.71 12.07
N VAL A 127 5.75 19.21 10.93
CA VAL A 127 6.06 20.56 10.44
C VAL A 127 5.61 21.65 11.44
N GLU A 128 4.41 21.51 12.02
CA GLU A 128 3.92 22.44 13.04
C GLU A 128 4.77 22.38 14.32
N MET A 129 5.20 21.18 14.76
CA MET A 129 6.11 21.05 15.89
C MET A 129 7.48 21.68 15.60
N ILE A 130 8.02 21.54 14.39
CA ILE A 130 9.27 22.17 13.98
C ILE A 130 9.15 23.69 14.05
N ARG A 131 8.05 24.24 13.51
CA ARG A 131 7.76 25.67 13.56
C ARG A 131 7.70 26.17 15.01
N ALA A 132 6.97 25.45 15.86
CA ALA A 132 6.77 25.85 17.26
C ALA A 132 8.04 25.74 18.10
N ASN A 133 8.85 24.70 17.90
CA ASN A 133 10.00 24.41 18.76
C ASN A 133 11.31 25.05 18.27
N ARG A 134 11.46 25.23 16.95
CA ARG A 134 12.71 25.72 16.34
C ARG A 134 12.56 27.06 15.64
N GLY A 135 11.34 27.58 15.48
CA GLY A 135 11.07 28.80 14.71
C GLY A 135 11.35 28.66 13.20
N VAL A 136 11.47 27.43 12.71
CA VAL A 136 11.77 27.12 11.30
C VAL A 136 10.45 26.83 10.58
N THR A 137 10.20 27.52 9.48
CA THR A 137 9.08 27.23 8.59
C THR A 137 9.58 26.37 7.43
N ILE A 138 9.03 25.17 7.27
CA ILE A 138 9.33 24.25 6.19
C ILE A 138 8.18 24.26 5.21
N ASP A 139 8.46 24.54 3.94
CA ASP A 139 7.57 24.23 2.83
C ASP A 139 7.83 22.78 2.41
N ILE A 140 7.04 21.87 2.96
CA ILE A 140 7.24 20.41 2.76
C ILE A 140 7.01 20.00 1.30
N ASP A 141 6.33 20.81 0.52
CA ASP A 141 6.08 20.58 -0.90
C ASP A 141 7.21 21.10 -1.80
N ARG A 142 8.24 21.71 -1.21
CA ARG A 142 9.41 22.25 -1.91
C ARG A 142 10.74 21.76 -1.34
N ILE A 143 10.73 20.60 -0.70
CA ILE A 143 11.99 19.96 -0.28
C ILE A 143 12.82 19.57 -1.50
N PRO A 144 14.17 19.63 -1.42
CA PRO A 144 15.04 19.26 -2.54
C PRO A 144 14.80 17.80 -2.97
N SER A 145 14.70 17.54 -4.27
CA SER A 145 14.61 16.17 -4.81
C SER A 145 15.90 15.37 -4.63
N VAL A 146 17.02 16.08 -4.44
CA VAL A 146 18.32 15.51 -4.08
C VAL A 146 18.69 16.02 -2.71
N ASP A 147 18.62 15.15 -1.71
CA ASP A 147 19.09 15.39 -0.34
C ASP A 147 19.99 14.22 0.08
N GLU A 148 21.28 14.47 0.10
CA GLU A 148 22.31 13.45 0.32
C GLU A 148 22.10 12.69 1.62
N LYS A 149 21.83 13.40 2.70
CA LYS A 149 21.63 12.80 4.04
C LYS A 149 20.41 11.89 4.07
N THR A 150 19.31 12.32 3.46
CA THR A 150 18.10 11.51 3.38
C THR A 150 18.34 10.25 2.53
N CYS A 151 19.04 10.39 1.41
CA CYS A 151 19.40 9.24 0.56
C CYS A 151 20.36 8.28 1.30
N GLU A 152 21.37 8.78 2.00
CA GLU A 152 22.28 7.97 2.83
C GLU A 152 21.51 7.20 3.92
N MET A 153 20.59 7.85 4.61
CA MET A 153 19.72 7.21 5.61
C MET A 153 18.90 6.07 5.00
N LEU A 154 18.32 6.29 3.82
CA LEU A 154 17.55 5.27 3.08
C LEU A 154 18.45 4.12 2.61
N CYS A 155 19.65 4.41 2.10
CA CYS A 155 20.64 3.41 1.69
C CYS A 155 21.12 2.56 2.87
N ALA A 156 21.21 3.14 4.08
CA ALA A 156 21.53 2.41 5.30
C ALA A 156 20.39 1.51 5.80
N GLY A 157 19.22 1.57 5.18
CA GLY A 157 18.03 0.80 5.58
C GLY A 157 17.32 1.37 6.83
N ASP A 158 17.56 2.63 7.17
CA ASP A 158 16.93 3.29 8.30
C ASP A 158 15.53 3.81 7.96
N THR A 159 14.61 2.88 7.73
CA THR A 159 13.28 3.12 7.17
C THR A 159 12.12 3.02 8.17
N THR A 160 12.38 2.77 9.46
CA THR A 160 11.34 2.72 10.49
C THR A 160 10.61 4.07 10.56
N GLY A 161 9.29 4.05 10.42
CA GLY A 161 8.43 5.24 10.36
C GLY A 161 8.38 5.92 8.99
N VAL A 162 9.22 5.54 8.02
CA VAL A 162 9.14 6.05 6.64
C VAL A 162 7.95 5.41 5.92
N PHE A 163 7.10 6.24 5.35
CA PHE A 163 5.87 5.79 4.71
C PHE A 163 6.08 4.64 3.73
N GLN A 164 5.33 3.55 3.91
CA GLN A 164 5.37 2.32 3.10
C GLN A 164 6.74 1.63 2.96
N SER A 165 7.74 2.03 3.75
CA SER A 165 9.11 1.51 3.62
C SER A 165 9.57 0.67 4.81
N GLU A 166 8.69 0.40 5.80
CA GLU A 166 9.06 -0.24 7.07
C GLU A 166 9.27 -1.77 6.97
N SER A 167 8.76 -2.44 5.92
CA SER A 167 8.92 -3.89 5.81
C SER A 167 10.34 -4.28 5.46
N SER A 168 10.86 -5.33 6.09
CA SER A 168 12.22 -5.82 5.86
C SER A 168 12.53 -6.11 4.38
N GLY A 169 11.53 -6.63 3.64
CA GLY A 169 11.68 -6.90 2.21
C GLY A 169 11.83 -5.61 1.39
N PHE A 170 11.04 -4.57 1.68
CA PHE A 170 11.16 -3.27 1.02
C PHE A 170 12.49 -2.60 1.37
N THR A 171 12.85 -2.58 2.65
CA THR A 171 14.13 -2.04 3.13
C THR A 171 15.31 -2.68 2.44
N ASN A 172 15.34 -4.02 2.36
CA ASN A 172 16.43 -4.75 1.68
C ASN A 172 16.50 -4.41 0.18
N LEU A 173 15.36 -4.27 -0.49
CA LEU A 173 15.34 -3.88 -1.91
C LEU A 173 15.82 -2.44 -2.10
N LEU A 174 15.43 -1.53 -1.19
CA LEU A 174 15.85 -0.14 -1.19
C LEU A 174 17.37 0.00 -0.98
N MET A 175 17.93 -0.76 -0.04
CA MET A 175 19.39 -0.82 0.19
C MET A 175 20.13 -1.29 -1.06
N LYS A 176 19.60 -2.31 -1.78
CA LYS A 176 20.18 -2.77 -3.05
C LYS A 176 20.07 -1.75 -4.17
N LEU A 177 18.96 -1.01 -4.23
CA LEU A 177 18.76 0.03 -5.24
C LEU A 177 19.73 1.19 -5.08
N HIS A 178 20.10 1.51 -3.83
CA HIS A 178 20.98 2.61 -3.49
C HIS A 178 20.50 3.96 -4.08
N PRO A 179 19.37 4.50 -3.61
CA PRO A 179 18.79 5.72 -4.15
C PRO A 179 19.70 6.92 -3.91
N ASP A 180 19.87 7.76 -4.92
CA ASP A 180 20.64 9.01 -4.84
C ASP A 180 19.75 10.26 -4.98
N ARG A 181 18.47 10.07 -5.28
CA ARG A 181 17.46 11.12 -5.46
C ARG A 181 16.05 10.58 -5.29
N PHE A 182 15.10 11.50 -5.14
CA PHE A 182 13.67 11.19 -5.00
C PHE A 182 13.13 10.29 -6.12
N GLU A 183 13.53 10.57 -7.38
CA GLU A 183 13.02 9.86 -8.55
C GLU A 183 13.31 8.35 -8.50
N ASP A 184 14.34 7.93 -7.79
CA ASP A 184 14.66 6.52 -7.59
C ASP A 184 13.65 5.78 -6.69
N LEU A 185 12.89 6.50 -5.87
CA LEU A 185 11.84 5.89 -5.05
C LEU A 185 10.58 5.56 -5.84
N ILE A 186 10.33 6.24 -6.97
CA ILE A 186 9.14 6.02 -7.79
C ILE A 186 9.08 4.59 -8.32
N PRO A 187 10.13 4.05 -8.96
CA PRO A 187 10.14 2.65 -9.39
C PRO A 187 10.00 1.67 -8.22
N MET A 188 10.51 1.98 -7.05
CA MET A 188 10.42 1.10 -5.88
C MET A 188 8.98 0.79 -5.49
N VAL A 189 8.09 1.79 -5.51
CA VAL A 189 6.65 1.60 -5.24
C VAL A 189 6.01 0.65 -6.24
N ALA A 190 6.47 0.66 -7.49
CA ALA A 190 5.98 -0.20 -8.55
C ALA A 190 6.60 -1.62 -8.53
N LEU A 191 7.88 -1.74 -8.17
CA LEU A 191 8.65 -2.99 -8.19
C LEU A 191 8.41 -3.87 -6.95
N TYR A 192 8.18 -3.27 -5.78
CA TYR A 192 7.97 -4.02 -4.55
C TYR A 192 6.55 -4.60 -4.47
N ARG A 193 6.27 -5.59 -5.31
CA ARG A 193 5.01 -6.36 -5.37
C ARG A 193 5.29 -7.81 -5.77
N PRO A 194 4.44 -8.77 -5.39
CA PRO A 194 4.68 -10.20 -5.65
C PRO A 194 5.03 -10.54 -7.11
N GLY A 195 4.38 -9.88 -8.07
CA GLY A 195 4.62 -10.10 -9.49
C GLY A 195 6.03 -9.70 -9.94
N PRO A 196 6.41 -8.41 -9.87
CA PRO A 196 7.75 -7.96 -10.26
C PRO A 196 8.89 -8.61 -9.48
N LEU A 197 8.68 -8.91 -8.18
CA LEU A 197 9.66 -9.63 -7.37
C LEU A 197 9.82 -11.08 -7.82
N GLY A 198 8.70 -11.77 -8.10
CA GLY A 198 8.72 -13.18 -8.50
C GLY A 198 9.22 -13.42 -9.92
N SER A 199 9.16 -12.43 -10.81
CA SER A 199 9.66 -12.51 -12.20
C SER A 199 11.14 -12.15 -12.35
N GLY A 200 11.83 -11.68 -11.31
CA GLY A 200 13.21 -11.18 -11.39
C GLY A 200 13.35 -9.74 -11.89
N MET A 201 12.24 -9.09 -12.32
CA MET A 201 12.25 -7.73 -12.87
C MET A 201 12.91 -6.71 -11.95
N ALA A 202 12.67 -6.81 -10.64
CA ALA A 202 13.25 -5.89 -9.67
C ALA A 202 14.78 -6.03 -9.58
N GLU A 203 15.32 -7.23 -9.70
CA GLU A 203 16.76 -7.47 -9.71
C GLU A 203 17.41 -6.96 -10.99
N ASP A 204 16.79 -7.20 -12.14
CA ASP A 204 17.29 -6.73 -13.43
C ASP A 204 17.27 -5.21 -13.48
N PHE A 205 16.23 -4.56 -12.99
CA PHE A 205 16.15 -3.11 -12.86
C PHE A 205 17.34 -2.54 -12.07
N ILE A 206 17.62 -3.14 -10.89
CA ILE A 206 18.72 -2.71 -10.02
C ILE A 206 20.08 -2.92 -10.70
N LYS A 207 20.33 -4.09 -11.29
CA LYS A 207 21.57 -4.41 -12.00
C LYS A 207 21.82 -3.45 -13.17
N ARG A 208 20.76 -3.10 -13.92
CA ARG A 208 20.86 -2.13 -15.01
C ARG A 208 21.11 -0.71 -14.51
N LYS A 209 20.49 -0.31 -13.39
CA LYS A 209 20.77 0.98 -12.73
C LYS A 209 22.25 1.10 -12.36
N HIS A 210 22.83 0.03 -11.83
CA HIS A 210 24.24 -0.01 -11.43
C HIS A 210 25.23 -0.27 -12.59
N GLY A 211 24.72 -0.52 -13.78
CA GLY A 211 25.56 -0.83 -14.95
C GLY A 211 26.20 -2.23 -14.91
N GLU A 212 25.69 -3.13 -14.06
CA GLU A 212 26.16 -4.53 -13.96
C GLU A 212 25.77 -5.35 -15.18
N ILE A 213 24.63 -5.03 -15.79
CA ILE A 213 24.15 -5.61 -17.05
C ILE A 213 23.79 -4.50 -18.03
N PRO A 214 23.98 -4.72 -19.36
CA PRO A 214 23.66 -3.70 -20.35
C PRO A 214 22.15 -3.43 -20.44
N ILE A 215 21.80 -2.18 -20.83
CA ILE A 215 20.43 -1.82 -21.15
C ILE A 215 20.23 -2.12 -22.63
N GLU A 216 19.38 -3.06 -22.94
CA GLU A 216 19.04 -3.45 -24.30
C GLU A 216 17.62 -3.03 -24.64
N TYR A 217 17.40 -2.60 -25.88
CA TYR A 217 16.09 -2.25 -26.40
C TYR A 217 15.83 -3.09 -27.65
N PRO A 218 14.71 -3.83 -27.74
CA PRO A 218 14.33 -4.56 -28.97
C PRO A 218 14.33 -3.67 -30.22
N HIS A 219 14.01 -2.38 -30.05
CA HIS A 219 14.08 -1.37 -31.11
C HIS A 219 14.53 -0.01 -30.53
N PRO A 220 15.35 0.79 -31.29
CA PRO A 220 15.86 2.08 -30.82
C PRO A 220 14.75 3.08 -30.40
N SER A 221 13.57 3.02 -31.01
CA SER A 221 12.42 3.88 -30.67
C SER A 221 11.90 3.68 -29.25
N LEU A 222 12.26 2.59 -28.57
CA LEU A 222 11.91 2.36 -27.17
C LEU A 222 12.80 3.11 -26.19
N ALA A 223 14.00 3.51 -26.60
CA ALA A 223 14.96 4.18 -25.72
C ALA A 223 14.41 5.46 -25.08
N PRO A 224 13.75 6.38 -25.79
CA PRO A 224 13.17 7.58 -25.17
C PRO A 224 12.10 7.25 -24.12
N ILE A 225 11.34 6.16 -24.32
CA ILE A 225 10.21 5.75 -23.46
C ILE A 225 10.72 5.02 -22.22
N LEU A 226 11.72 4.13 -22.38
CA LEU A 226 12.17 3.20 -21.36
C LEU A 226 13.47 3.60 -20.67
N LYS A 227 14.09 4.71 -21.07
CA LYS A 227 15.36 5.18 -20.49
C LYS A 227 15.26 5.39 -18.98
N GLU A 228 14.17 5.98 -18.50
CA GLU A 228 13.95 6.27 -17.08
C GLU A 228 13.78 4.99 -16.22
N THR A 229 13.43 3.87 -16.85
CA THR A 229 13.26 2.56 -16.22
C THR A 229 14.30 1.54 -16.66
N TYR A 230 15.44 2.02 -17.17
CA TYR A 230 16.57 1.18 -17.60
C TYR A 230 16.17 0.04 -18.55
N GLY A 231 15.27 0.34 -19.51
CA GLY A 231 14.79 -0.62 -20.51
C GLY A 231 13.69 -1.57 -20.01
N VAL A 232 13.18 -1.40 -18.80
CA VAL A 232 12.08 -2.22 -18.27
C VAL A 232 10.74 -1.53 -18.49
N ILE A 233 9.74 -2.25 -19.00
CA ILE A 233 8.35 -1.77 -19.05
C ILE A 233 7.76 -1.90 -17.64
N LEU A 234 7.67 -0.79 -16.91
CA LEU A 234 7.26 -0.75 -15.52
C LEU A 234 5.90 -0.07 -15.32
N TYR A 235 5.61 0.97 -16.13
CA TYR A 235 4.43 1.81 -15.97
C TYR A 235 3.38 1.57 -17.05
N GLN A 236 2.11 1.71 -16.67
CA GLN A 236 0.97 1.67 -17.60
C GLN A 236 1.09 2.74 -18.68
N GLU A 237 1.61 3.91 -18.33
CA GLU A 237 1.86 5.04 -19.21
C GLU A 237 2.88 4.68 -20.30
N GLN A 238 3.89 3.86 -19.99
CA GLN A 238 4.87 3.39 -20.97
C GLN A 238 4.21 2.46 -22.01
N VAL A 239 3.33 1.56 -21.59
CA VAL A 239 2.56 0.70 -22.52
C VAL A 239 1.74 1.56 -23.48
N MET A 240 1.05 2.57 -22.96
CA MET A 240 0.27 3.49 -23.80
C MET A 240 1.14 4.28 -24.76
N GLN A 241 2.32 4.75 -24.30
CA GLN A 241 3.27 5.51 -25.12
C GLN A 241 3.87 4.65 -26.21
N ILE A 242 4.23 3.39 -25.92
CA ILE A 242 4.71 2.42 -26.91
C ILE A 242 3.67 2.24 -28.04
N CYS A 243 2.41 2.01 -27.68
CA CYS A 243 1.34 1.87 -28.68
C CYS A 243 1.18 3.11 -29.55
N ARG A 244 1.28 4.29 -28.95
CA ARG A 244 1.11 5.55 -29.69
C ARG A 244 2.30 5.87 -30.59
N GLU A 245 3.50 5.75 -30.09
CA GLU A 245 4.71 6.19 -30.82
C GLU A 245 5.15 5.17 -31.85
N LEU A 246 5.01 3.86 -31.60
CA LEU A 246 5.44 2.82 -32.52
C LEU A 246 4.37 2.46 -33.56
N ALA A 247 3.10 2.36 -33.14
CA ALA A 247 2.02 1.92 -34.00
C ALA A 247 1.07 3.04 -34.47
N GLY A 248 1.22 4.26 -33.93
CA GLY A 248 0.36 5.40 -34.29
C GLY A 248 -1.05 5.33 -33.69
N PHE A 249 -1.22 4.66 -32.56
CA PHE A 249 -2.53 4.59 -31.86
C PHE A 249 -2.92 5.97 -31.33
N SER A 250 -4.22 6.26 -31.36
CA SER A 250 -4.78 7.37 -30.59
C SER A 250 -4.66 7.09 -29.10
N PHE A 251 -4.81 8.13 -28.28
CA PHE A 251 -4.79 7.96 -26.81
C PHE A 251 -5.86 6.99 -26.30
N GLY A 252 -7.07 7.07 -26.87
CA GLY A 252 -8.18 6.17 -26.52
C GLY A 252 -7.92 4.70 -26.89
N GLN A 253 -7.33 4.45 -28.07
CA GLN A 253 -6.93 3.10 -28.48
C GLN A 253 -5.85 2.54 -27.54
N ALA A 254 -4.81 3.32 -27.24
CA ALA A 254 -3.75 2.91 -26.31
C ALA A 254 -4.29 2.61 -24.90
N ASP A 255 -5.27 3.39 -24.40
CA ASP A 255 -5.92 3.12 -23.13
C ASP A 255 -6.76 1.83 -23.17
N ASN A 256 -7.43 1.54 -24.28
CA ASN A 256 -8.15 0.27 -24.47
C ASN A 256 -7.19 -0.93 -24.42
N VAL A 257 -6.03 -0.85 -25.06
CA VAL A 257 -4.96 -1.88 -24.96
C VAL A 257 -4.55 -2.08 -23.50
N ARG A 258 -4.20 -1.00 -22.82
CA ARG A 258 -3.81 -1.04 -21.40
C ARG A 258 -4.88 -1.71 -20.53
N ARG A 259 -6.16 -1.35 -20.72
CA ARG A 259 -7.29 -1.95 -19.98
C ARG A 259 -7.49 -3.42 -20.32
N ALA A 260 -7.37 -3.79 -21.62
CA ALA A 260 -7.49 -5.18 -22.05
C ALA A 260 -6.42 -6.07 -21.43
N MET A 261 -5.18 -5.59 -21.42
CA MET A 261 -4.04 -6.26 -20.79
C MET A 261 -4.23 -6.41 -19.27
N SER A 262 -4.59 -5.34 -18.56
CA SER A 262 -4.84 -5.38 -17.11
C SER A 262 -5.98 -6.32 -16.71
N LYS A 263 -7.04 -6.40 -17.53
CA LYS A 263 -8.20 -7.28 -17.31
C LYS A 263 -8.05 -8.66 -17.96
N LYS A 264 -6.89 -8.97 -18.56
CA LYS A 264 -6.56 -10.25 -19.25
C LYS A 264 -7.63 -10.67 -20.29
N LYS A 265 -8.11 -9.72 -21.06
CA LYS A 265 -9.12 -9.97 -22.12
C LYS A 265 -8.42 -10.48 -23.40
N HIS A 266 -8.07 -11.76 -23.45
CA HIS A 266 -7.28 -12.37 -24.52
C HIS A 266 -7.77 -12.05 -25.94
N LYS A 267 -9.08 -12.18 -26.24
CA LYS A 267 -9.62 -11.87 -27.57
C LYS A 267 -9.38 -10.41 -28.01
N VAL A 268 -9.49 -9.47 -27.06
CA VAL A 268 -9.23 -8.05 -27.35
C VAL A 268 -7.74 -7.84 -27.56
N MET A 269 -6.89 -8.50 -26.76
CA MET A 269 -5.45 -8.40 -26.87
C MET A 269 -4.93 -8.93 -28.21
N GLU A 270 -5.48 -10.03 -28.73
CA GLU A 270 -5.11 -10.55 -30.05
C GLU A 270 -5.53 -9.62 -31.19
N ALA A 271 -6.75 -9.07 -31.14
CA ALA A 271 -7.20 -8.10 -32.14
C ALA A 271 -6.33 -6.83 -32.13
N GLU A 272 -5.99 -6.33 -30.95
CA GLU A 272 -5.12 -5.14 -30.83
C GLU A 272 -3.66 -5.45 -31.19
N ARG A 273 -3.18 -6.70 -31.12
CA ARG A 273 -1.89 -7.12 -31.66
C ARG A 273 -1.81 -6.90 -33.16
N GLU A 274 -2.83 -7.36 -33.91
CA GLU A 274 -2.89 -7.14 -35.36
C GLU A 274 -2.84 -5.65 -35.70
N HIS A 275 -3.63 -4.84 -34.99
CA HIS A 275 -3.63 -3.39 -35.17
C HIS A 275 -2.26 -2.76 -34.85
N PHE A 276 -1.61 -3.23 -33.78
CA PHE A 276 -0.28 -2.76 -33.38
C PHE A 276 0.79 -3.09 -34.41
N VAL A 277 0.78 -4.32 -34.94
CA VAL A 277 1.79 -4.79 -35.90
C VAL A 277 1.52 -4.24 -37.31
N HIS A 278 0.32 -4.46 -37.84
CA HIS A 278 -0.03 -4.22 -39.25
C HIS A 278 -0.84 -2.95 -39.49
N GLY A 279 -1.37 -2.36 -38.43
CA GLY A 279 -2.25 -1.19 -38.53
C GLY A 279 -3.74 -1.53 -38.72
N CYS A 280 -4.55 -0.50 -38.74
CA CYS A 280 -5.99 -0.61 -38.91
C CYS A 280 -6.53 0.55 -39.75
N THR A 281 -7.46 0.25 -40.67
CA THR A 281 -8.13 1.24 -41.53
C THR A 281 -9.61 1.38 -41.20
N GLU A 282 -10.10 0.69 -40.16
CA GLU A 282 -11.50 0.80 -39.73
C GLU A 282 -11.81 2.22 -39.24
N PRO A 283 -12.94 2.83 -39.61
CA PRO A 283 -13.31 4.15 -39.11
C PRO A 283 -13.34 4.23 -37.58
N GLY A 284 -12.59 5.19 -37.03
CA GLY A 284 -12.46 5.41 -35.59
C GLY A 284 -11.43 4.52 -34.87
N LYS A 285 -10.73 3.64 -35.62
CA LYS A 285 -9.61 2.83 -35.13
C LYS A 285 -8.37 2.93 -36.01
N GLU A 286 -8.32 3.92 -36.88
CA GLU A 286 -7.21 4.08 -37.82
C GLU A 286 -5.89 4.20 -37.11
N CYS A 287 -4.91 3.41 -37.52
CA CYS A 287 -3.53 3.47 -37.04
C CYS A 287 -2.57 2.91 -38.10
N ALA A 288 -1.34 3.40 -38.10
CA ALA A 288 -0.35 3.01 -39.10
C ALA A 288 0.15 1.58 -38.92
N GLY A 289 0.31 1.13 -37.69
CA GLY A 289 1.00 -0.10 -37.34
C GLY A 289 2.53 0.03 -37.37
N CYS A 290 3.19 -0.82 -36.61
CA CYS A 290 4.65 -0.81 -36.47
C CYS A 290 5.37 -1.07 -37.79
N VAL A 291 4.89 -2.01 -38.61
CA VAL A 291 5.52 -2.38 -39.88
C VAL A 291 5.54 -1.20 -40.85
N LYS A 292 4.44 -0.46 -40.96
CA LYS A 292 4.38 0.75 -41.81
C LYS A 292 5.30 1.86 -41.28
N ASN A 293 5.57 1.89 -40.00
CA ASN A 293 6.49 2.84 -39.37
C ASN A 293 7.95 2.37 -39.40
N GLY A 294 8.26 1.29 -40.15
CA GLY A 294 9.62 0.80 -40.41
C GLY A 294 10.15 -0.15 -39.32
N ILE A 295 9.32 -0.66 -38.43
CA ILE A 295 9.72 -1.64 -37.42
C ILE A 295 9.47 -3.06 -38.00
N PRO A 296 10.48 -3.94 -38.03
CA PRO A 296 10.30 -5.31 -38.53
C PRO A 296 9.19 -6.05 -37.77
N GLU A 297 8.38 -6.84 -38.50
CA GLU A 297 7.24 -7.57 -37.93
C GLU A 297 7.61 -8.45 -36.73
N ALA A 298 8.74 -9.17 -36.82
CA ALA A 298 9.24 -10.00 -35.72
C ALA A 298 9.51 -9.17 -34.45
N VAL A 299 10.13 -8.00 -34.61
CA VAL A 299 10.43 -7.09 -33.50
C VAL A 299 9.15 -6.46 -32.94
N ALA A 300 8.19 -6.11 -33.79
CA ALA A 300 6.90 -5.59 -33.33
C ALA A 300 6.13 -6.62 -32.50
N ASN A 301 6.16 -7.89 -32.90
CA ASN A 301 5.56 -8.98 -32.14
C ASN A 301 6.28 -9.21 -30.80
N GLU A 302 7.61 -9.20 -30.78
CA GLU A 302 8.41 -9.29 -29.55
C GLU A 302 8.05 -8.19 -28.56
N ILE A 303 7.99 -6.92 -29.03
CA ILE A 303 7.59 -5.77 -28.19
C ILE A 303 6.17 -5.97 -27.65
N TYR A 304 5.24 -6.48 -28.47
CA TYR A 304 3.88 -6.73 -28.01
C TYR A 304 3.81 -7.84 -26.97
N ASP A 305 4.59 -8.92 -27.13
CA ASP A 305 4.69 -10.00 -26.15
C ASP A 305 5.27 -9.50 -24.83
N ASP A 306 6.27 -8.64 -24.87
CA ASP A 306 6.81 -7.97 -23.68
C ASP A 306 5.73 -7.12 -22.99
N MET A 307 4.99 -6.30 -23.73
CA MET A 307 3.88 -5.52 -23.17
C MET A 307 2.82 -6.42 -22.53
N VAL A 308 2.45 -7.52 -23.14
CA VAL A 308 1.47 -8.48 -22.59
C VAL A 308 2.00 -9.15 -21.32
N SER A 309 3.25 -9.55 -21.32
CA SER A 309 3.92 -10.16 -20.17
C SER A 309 3.97 -9.22 -18.97
N PHE A 310 4.34 -7.96 -19.19
CA PHE A 310 4.49 -6.97 -18.14
C PHE A 310 3.21 -6.21 -17.78
N ALA A 311 2.24 -6.13 -18.68
CA ALA A 311 1.02 -5.34 -18.46
C ALA A 311 0.15 -5.84 -17.29
N SER A 312 0.24 -7.14 -16.94
CA SER A 312 -0.43 -7.68 -15.75
C SER A 312 0.21 -7.15 -14.45
N TYR A 313 1.40 -6.57 -14.53
CA TYR A 313 2.17 -6.02 -13.41
C TYR A 313 2.43 -4.51 -13.56
N ALA A 314 2.13 -3.92 -14.71
CA ALA A 314 2.34 -2.50 -14.96
C ALA A 314 1.58 -1.63 -13.96
N PHE A 315 2.27 -0.64 -13.39
CA PHE A 315 1.76 0.21 -12.33
C PHE A 315 1.44 1.61 -12.86
N ASN A 316 0.49 2.28 -12.24
CA ASN A 316 0.23 3.68 -12.58
C ASN A 316 1.37 4.56 -12.06
N LYS A 317 2.07 5.27 -12.96
CA LYS A 317 3.23 6.11 -12.63
C LYS A 317 2.85 7.27 -11.72
N SER A 318 1.70 7.92 -11.98
CA SER A 318 1.24 9.05 -11.17
C SER A 318 0.98 8.63 -9.72
N HIS A 319 0.37 7.46 -9.51
CA HIS A 319 0.21 6.91 -8.17
C HIS A 319 1.56 6.61 -7.51
N ALA A 320 2.47 5.94 -8.24
CA ALA A 320 3.81 5.65 -7.73
C ALA A 320 4.56 6.93 -7.31
N ALA A 321 4.50 7.97 -8.13
CA ALA A 321 5.16 9.25 -7.87
C ALA A 321 4.59 9.94 -6.61
N CYS A 322 3.26 10.00 -6.47
CA CYS A 322 2.63 10.59 -5.30
C CYS A 322 3.01 9.86 -4.00
N TYR A 323 3.02 8.53 -4.02
CA TYR A 323 3.37 7.72 -2.85
C TYR A 323 4.88 7.78 -2.53
N ALA A 324 5.73 7.76 -3.53
CA ALA A 324 7.17 7.98 -3.37
C ALA A 324 7.45 9.37 -2.77
N TYR A 325 6.67 10.38 -3.15
CA TYR A 325 6.81 11.73 -2.60
C TYR A 325 6.49 11.78 -1.12
N VAL A 326 5.38 11.16 -0.69
CA VAL A 326 5.05 11.05 0.74
C VAL A 326 6.12 10.25 1.50
N ALA A 327 6.66 9.18 0.90
CA ALA A 327 7.77 8.43 1.48
C ALA A 327 9.01 9.31 1.66
N PHE A 328 9.38 10.08 0.64
CA PHE A 328 10.53 10.98 0.70
C PHE A 328 10.32 12.12 1.71
N GLN A 329 9.13 12.71 1.80
CA GLN A 329 8.79 13.72 2.81
C GLN A 329 8.95 13.16 4.23
N THR A 330 8.46 11.95 4.50
CA THR A 330 8.62 11.31 5.81
C THR A 330 10.08 10.95 6.11
N ALA A 331 10.85 10.51 5.12
CA ALA A 331 12.28 10.25 5.24
C ALA A 331 13.07 11.53 5.54
N TYR A 332 12.77 12.60 4.81
CA TYR A 332 13.38 13.92 5.02
C TYR A 332 13.13 14.44 6.45
N LEU A 333 11.89 14.39 6.92
CA LEU A 333 11.54 14.81 8.27
C LEU A 333 12.24 13.93 9.33
N LYS A 334 12.28 12.63 9.12
CA LYS A 334 13.03 11.72 10.02
C LYS A 334 14.51 12.05 10.07
N CYS A 335 15.13 12.31 8.92
CA CYS A 335 16.56 12.60 8.82
C CYS A 335 16.94 13.94 9.48
N HIS A 336 16.22 15.00 9.17
CA HIS A 336 16.58 16.36 9.57
C HIS A 336 15.94 16.82 10.89
N TYR A 337 14.77 16.26 11.24
CA TYR A 337 13.96 16.65 12.40
C TYR A 337 13.43 15.44 13.17
N PRO A 338 14.32 14.51 13.58
CA PRO A 338 13.90 13.20 14.10
C PRO A 338 13.02 13.31 15.36
N ARG A 339 13.21 14.29 16.22
CA ARG A 339 12.40 14.44 17.44
C ARG A 339 10.97 14.83 17.14
N GLU A 340 10.79 15.84 16.32
CA GLU A 340 9.48 16.33 15.93
C GLU A 340 8.72 15.27 15.10
N PHE A 341 9.43 14.62 14.17
CA PHE A 341 8.87 13.54 13.37
C PHE A 341 8.44 12.34 14.23
N MET A 342 9.31 11.86 15.12
CA MET A 342 8.98 10.72 15.99
C MET A 342 7.88 11.05 17.00
N ALA A 343 7.78 12.29 17.49
CA ALA A 343 6.69 12.71 18.36
C ALA A 343 5.33 12.70 17.60
N ALA A 344 5.29 13.20 16.38
CA ALA A 344 4.12 13.15 15.52
C ALA A 344 3.74 11.70 15.17
N LEU A 345 4.73 10.87 14.83
CA LEU A 345 4.53 9.47 14.49
C LEU A 345 3.96 8.68 15.69
N LEU A 346 4.54 8.81 16.87
CA LEU A 346 4.04 8.21 18.10
C LEU A 346 2.62 8.66 18.43
N THR A 347 2.30 9.95 18.20
CA THR A 347 0.96 10.50 18.41
C THR A 347 -0.05 9.86 17.44
N SER A 348 0.36 9.54 16.23
CA SER A 348 -0.51 8.93 15.23
C SER A 348 -0.92 7.47 15.54
N VAL A 349 -0.26 6.82 16.49
CA VAL A 349 -0.46 5.39 16.84
C VAL A 349 -0.87 5.16 18.30
N LEU A 350 -1.45 6.17 18.95
CA LEU A 350 -1.84 6.14 20.37
C LEU A 350 -2.74 4.95 20.73
N ASP A 351 -3.53 4.47 19.81
CA ASP A 351 -4.45 3.33 19.93
C ASP A 351 -3.75 1.96 19.78
N SER A 352 -2.49 1.93 19.34
CA SER A 352 -1.71 0.71 19.13
C SER A 352 -0.49 0.61 20.04
N THR A 353 -0.65 -0.07 21.18
CA THR A 353 0.45 -0.27 22.15
C THR A 353 1.70 -0.89 21.48
N ALA A 354 1.51 -1.84 20.55
CA ALA A 354 2.62 -2.49 19.86
C ALA A 354 3.44 -1.48 19.04
N LYS A 355 2.77 -0.60 18.30
CA LYS A 355 3.45 0.45 17.52
C LYS A 355 4.08 1.52 18.41
N VAL A 356 3.45 1.89 19.52
CA VAL A 356 4.07 2.81 20.50
C VAL A 356 5.37 2.23 21.02
N ILE A 357 5.42 0.93 21.36
CA ILE A 357 6.66 0.26 21.81
C ILE A 357 7.71 0.26 20.70
N GLU A 358 7.34 -0.14 19.48
CA GLU A 358 8.23 -0.18 18.32
C GLU A 358 8.89 1.19 18.05
N TYR A 359 8.09 2.24 17.96
CA TYR A 359 8.58 3.59 17.69
C TYR A 359 9.32 4.22 18.90
N SER A 360 8.98 3.81 20.13
CA SER A 360 9.78 4.20 21.30
C SER A 360 11.18 3.55 21.28
N SER A 361 11.27 2.29 20.82
CA SER A 361 12.57 1.63 20.63
C SER A 361 13.39 2.31 19.53
N GLU A 362 12.71 2.75 18.46
CA GLU A 362 13.36 3.54 17.41
C GLU A 362 13.88 4.88 17.93
N CYS A 363 13.12 5.58 18.79
CA CYS A 363 13.60 6.78 19.44
C CYS A 363 14.91 6.51 20.22
N GLN A 364 14.99 5.40 20.98
CA GLN A 364 16.21 5.02 21.70
C GLN A 364 17.38 4.78 20.75
N ARG A 365 17.15 4.09 19.62
CA ARG A 365 18.15 3.86 18.57
C ARG A 365 18.69 5.16 17.99
N LEU A 366 17.81 6.16 17.82
CA LEU A 366 18.16 7.51 17.37
C LEU A 366 18.78 8.40 18.47
N GLY A 367 18.99 7.85 19.67
CA GLY A 367 19.51 8.63 20.82
C GLY A 367 18.51 9.60 21.43
N ILE A 368 17.21 9.46 21.11
CA ILE A 368 16.13 10.30 21.63
C ILE A 368 15.50 9.63 22.85
N LYS A 369 15.56 10.27 24.00
CA LYS A 369 14.95 9.76 25.22
C LYS A 369 13.45 10.03 25.21
N VAL A 370 12.63 9.00 25.46
CA VAL A 370 11.19 9.14 25.71
C VAL A 370 10.99 9.25 27.23
N LEU A 371 10.55 10.43 27.67
CA LEU A 371 10.32 10.74 29.08
C LEU A 371 8.94 10.20 29.51
N PRO A 372 8.80 9.74 30.76
CA PRO A 372 7.53 9.21 31.26
C PRO A 372 6.42 10.28 31.25
N PRO A 373 5.14 9.86 31.28
CA PRO A 373 4.02 10.81 31.40
C PRO A 373 4.12 11.61 32.69
N ASP A 374 3.79 12.90 32.61
CA ASP A 374 3.77 13.84 33.73
C ASP A 374 2.49 14.64 33.68
N ILE A 375 1.71 14.61 34.77
CA ILE A 375 0.42 15.24 34.86
C ILE A 375 0.46 16.77 34.66
N ASN A 376 1.61 17.40 34.99
CA ASN A 376 1.80 18.84 34.91
C ASN A 376 2.39 19.31 33.57
N VAL A 377 3.01 18.41 32.79
CA VAL A 377 3.76 18.76 31.58
C VAL A 377 3.18 18.10 30.33
N SER A 378 2.86 16.79 30.41
CA SER A 378 2.40 16.03 29.24
C SER A 378 1.14 16.61 28.63
N ARG A 379 1.07 16.61 27.31
CA ARG A 379 -0.16 16.91 26.53
C ARG A 379 -0.89 15.60 26.17
N GLY A 380 -1.98 15.70 25.43
CA GLY A 380 -2.71 14.52 24.95
C GLY A 380 -1.84 13.62 24.06
N GLY A 381 -1.16 14.19 23.06
CA GLY A 381 -0.17 13.51 22.21
C GLY A 381 1.24 13.59 22.75
N PHE A 382 2.18 12.90 22.09
CA PHE A 382 3.61 13.02 22.35
C PHE A 382 4.10 14.40 21.89
N THR A 383 5.01 15.00 22.64
CA THR A 383 5.55 16.34 22.35
C THR A 383 7.06 16.37 22.56
N VAL A 384 7.73 17.25 21.85
CA VAL A 384 9.17 17.49 22.08
C VAL A 384 9.35 18.25 23.40
N ASP A 385 10.27 17.76 24.21
CA ASP A 385 10.65 18.35 25.52
C ASP A 385 12.20 18.47 25.57
N GLY A 386 12.71 19.63 25.18
CA GLY A 386 14.15 19.87 25.01
C GLY A 386 14.77 18.94 23.96
N GLN A 387 15.68 18.06 24.40
CA GLN A 387 16.32 17.04 23.54
C GLN A 387 15.59 15.68 23.56
N SER A 388 14.44 15.61 24.25
CA SER A 388 13.69 14.39 24.50
C SER A 388 12.28 14.49 23.91
N ILE A 389 11.54 13.39 23.96
CA ILE A 389 10.10 13.35 23.66
C ILE A 389 9.36 13.04 24.96
N ARG A 390 8.34 13.82 25.29
CA ARG A 390 7.47 13.61 26.43
C ARG A 390 6.31 12.69 26.05
N PHE A 391 6.03 11.67 26.87
CA PHE A 391 4.96 10.71 26.67
C PHE A 391 3.58 11.40 26.74
N GLY A 392 2.72 11.12 25.78
CA GLY A 392 1.37 11.68 25.68
C GLY A 392 0.37 10.99 26.62
N LEU A 393 -0.49 11.76 27.28
CA LEU A 393 -1.46 11.22 28.25
C LEU A 393 -2.50 10.31 27.57
N ASN A 394 -2.87 10.57 26.30
CA ASN A 394 -3.81 9.72 25.55
C ASN A 394 -3.29 8.29 25.27
N ALA A 395 -1.97 8.06 25.41
CA ALA A 395 -1.39 6.74 25.31
C ALA A 395 -1.51 5.92 26.61
N VAL A 396 -1.95 6.53 27.70
CA VAL A 396 -2.18 5.84 28.98
C VAL A 396 -3.50 5.07 28.88
N LYS A 397 -3.42 3.74 29.04
CA LYS A 397 -4.60 2.87 28.96
C LYS A 397 -5.67 3.24 29.97
N SER A 398 -6.92 3.09 29.58
CA SER A 398 -8.09 3.30 30.46
C SER A 398 -8.29 4.73 30.96
N VAL A 399 -7.66 5.71 30.30
CA VAL A 399 -7.87 7.14 30.58
C VAL A 399 -8.58 7.77 29.38
N GLY A 400 -9.79 8.31 29.60
CA GLY A 400 -10.61 8.93 28.56
C GLY A 400 -10.02 10.29 28.10
N ARG A 401 -10.24 10.64 26.84
CA ARG A 401 -9.76 11.91 26.24
C ARG A 401 -10.32 13.13 27.00
N ASP A 402 -11.62 13.11 27.32
CA ASP A 402 -12.30 14.22 28.01
C ASP A 402 -11.64 14.49 29.39
N LEU A 403 -11.28 13.43 30.13
CA LEU A 403 -10.58 13.56 31.38
C LEU A 403 -9.18 14.19 31.18
N ILE A 404 -8.46 13.81 30.15
CA ILE A 404 -7.13 14.36 29.84
C ILE A 404 -7.25 15.83 29.48
N GLU A 405 -8.23 16.22 28.68
CA GLU A 405 -8.50 17.63 28.34
C GLU A 405 -8.86 18.43 29.58
N ALA A 406 -9.69 17.88 30.49
CA ALA A 406 -10.01 18.51 31.75
C ALA A 406 -8.78 18.69 32.65
N VAL A 407 -7.89 17.69 32.71
CA VAL A 407 -6.60 17.76 33.44
C VAL A 407 -5.70 18.87 32.88
N ILE A 408 -5.57 18.93 31.55
CA ILE A 408 -4.73 19.93 30.89
C ILE A 408 -5.28 21.34 31.17
N LYS A 409 -6.57 21.55 31.05
CA LYS A 409 -7.23 22.82 31.35
C LYS A 409 -7.10 23.22 32.81
N GLU A 410 -7.32 22.28 33.74
CA GLU A 410 -7.27 22.56 35.18
C GLU A 410 -5.87 22.97 35.65
N ARG A 411 -4.81 22.37 35.12
CA ARG A 411 -3.42 22.72 35.47
C ARG A 411 -2.97 24.09 34.95
N GLU A 412 -3.67 24.66 33.96
CA GLU A 412 -3.36 26.02 33.47
C GLU A 412 -3.52 27.06 34.57
N SER A 413 -4.43 26.85 35.52
CA SER A 413 -4.59 27.73 36.67
C SER A 413 -3.39 27.65 37.64
N ARG A 414 -2.91 26.46 37.92
CA ARG A 414 -1.70 26.14 38.68
C ARG A 414 -1.35 24.65 38.56
N PRO A 415 -0.07 24.25 38.64
CA PRO A 415 0.35 22.85 38.65
C PRO A 415 -0.27 22.06 39.80
N PHE A 416 -0.50 20.76 39.57
CA PHE A 416 -0.88 19.83 40.65
C PHE A 416 0.31 19.61 41.59
N ARG A 417 0.07 19.73 42.89
CA ARG A 417 1.14 19.63 43.90
C ARG A 417 1.26 18.23 44.53
N SER A 418 0.16 17.47 44.49
CA SER A 418 0.08 16.12 45.06
C SER A 418 -1.08 15.36 44.48
N LEU A 419 -1.14 14.03 44.70
CA LEU A 419 -2.27 13.20 44.35
C LEU A 419 -3.56 13.71 45.02
N TYR A 420 -3.51 14.14 46.27
CA TYR A 420 -4.65 14.73 46.95
C TYR A 420 -5.16 16.02 46.29
N ASP A 421 -4.26 16.92 45.93
CA ASP A 421 -4.59 18.15 45.20
C ASP A 421 -5.22 17.83 43.82
N PHE A 422 -4.68 16.85 43.12
CA PHE A 422 -5.26 16.34 41.87
C PHE A 422 -6.69 15.82 42.10
N CYS A 423 -6.89 14.87 43.00
CA CYS A 423 -8.18 14.28 43.25
C CYS A 423 -9.23 15.32 43.70
N LYS A 424 -8.81 16.27 44.55
CA LYS A 424 -9.68 17.35 45.02
C LYS A 424 -10.17 18.23 43.90
N ARG A 425 -9.28 18.62 42.97
CA ARG A 425 -9.56 19.55 41.86
C ARG A 425 -10.30 18.87 40.72
N MET A 426 -10.00 17.61 40.45
CA MET A 426 -10.64 16.87 39.36
C MET A 426 -12.02 16.30 39.73
N ARG A 427 -12.36 16.22 41.04
CA ARG A 427 -13.63 15.65 41.51
C ARG A 427 -14.88 16.38 40.99
N SER A 428 -14.78 17.69 40.76
CA SER A 428 -15.85 18.51 40.21
C SER A 428 -15.99 18.41 38.66
N ASN A 429 -14.99 17.86 37.99
CA ASN A 429 -14.95 17.72 36.54
C ASN A 429 -15.27 16.28 36.07
N MET A 430 -15.54 15.35 37.01
CA MET A 430 -15.88 13.94 36.76
C MET A 430 -17.37 13.62 36.98
N LEU A 431 -18.14 14.60 37.45
CA LEU A 431 -19.59 14.57 37.58
C LEU A 431 -20.24 15.37 36.42
#